data_f788396677b2bc8f4a2c2f80756dcd2a
#
_entry.id   f788396677b2bc8f4a2c2f80756dcd2a
#
_cell.length_a   1.000
_cell.length_b   1.000
_cell.length_c   1.000
_cell.angle_alpha   90.00
_cell.angle_beta   90.00
_cell.angle_gamma   90.00
#
_symmetry.space_group_name_H-M   'P 1'
#
loop_
_entity.id
_entity.type
_entity.pdbx_description
1 polymer ?
#
loop_
_entity_poly.entity_id
_entity_poly.type
_entity_poly.pdbx_seq_one_letter_code
_entity_poly.pdbx_strand_id
1 'polypeptide(L)'
;MEKELIKKYKEGNVSETSIEKYIGMLRHLGGAKKLKDLDFLADVEAVKLRAKLTRTGKAASDATYKSRLTTVLTTLRVTNGSEELRNQYKILHDEVGKIIEKILYSGVKNQKQIDNDLTKEQVVEITTRLKLLAEMDDSKFDDRQNYLIWSLYSGIIPRRNVDYWLMDVIDYECDWTELPTNRNYYMVKQKLFVYNQHKNTRYTLIKGKVETQKLDTCDEMLKILSHYIENLPKIVRIENNGYPLLAYKNGVRHE
;
A
#
# COMPACT_ATOMS: atom_id res chain seq x y z
N MET A 1 -25.43 -9.73 14.24
CA MET A 1 -24.86 -10.18 12.96
C MET A 1 -23.57 -9.42 12.59
N GLU A 2 -23.52 -8.08 12.32
CA GLU A 2 -22.28 -7.40 11.92
C GLU A 2 -21.14 -7.55 12.94
N LYS A 3 -21.40 -7.40 14.25
CA LYS A 3 -20.37 -7.59 15.29
C LYS A 3 -19.78 -9.01 15.28
N GLU A 4 -20.63 -10.00 15.08
CA GLU A 4 -20.20 -11.39 14.97
C GLU A 4 -19.41 -11.66 13.70
N LEU A 5 -19.83 -11.08 12.56
CA LEU A 5 -19.10 -11.18 11.30
C LEU A 5 -17.72 -10.51 11.40
N ILE A 6 -17.61 -9.36 12.04
CA ILE A 6 -16.33 -8.70 12.33
C ILE A 6 -15.42 -9.62 13.14
N LYS A 7 -15.95 -10.31 14.16
CA LYS A 7 -15.20 -11.29 14.95
C LYS A 7 -14.67 -12.43 14.06
N LYS A 8 -15.53 -13.02 13.23
CA LYS A 8 -15.14 -14.09 12.28
C LYS A 8 -14.08 -13.63 11.28
N TYR A 9 -14.15 -12.38 10.78
CA TYR A 9 -13.09 -11.83 9.93
C TYR A 9 -11.76 -11.70 10.66
N LYS A 10 -11.76 -11.25 11.92
CA LYS A 10 -10.53 -11.17 12.74
C LYS A 10 -9.93 -12.56 12.98
N GLU A 11 -10.73 -13.54 13.34
CA GLU A 11 -10.34 -14.94 13.47
C GLU A 11 -9.80 -15.51 12.16
N GLY A 12 -10.37 -15.12 11.02
CA GLY A 12 -9.91 -15.46 9.66
C GLY A 12 -8.72 -14.63 9.15
N ASN A 13 -8.03 -13.87 10.03
CA ASN A 13 -6.86 -13.05 9.72
C ASN A 13 -7.11 -11.97 8.66
N VAL A 14 -8.30 -11.40 8.57
CA VAL A 14 -8.61 -10.25 7.71
C VAL A 14 -8.16 -8.95 8.41
N SER A 15 -7.49 -8.05 7.69
CA SER A 15 -7.04 -6.76 8.24
C SER A 15 -8.22 -5.86 8.62
N GLU A 16 -8.08 -5.01 9.63
CA GLU A 16 -9.14 -4.10 10.10
C GLU A 16 -9.64 -3.18 8.97
N THR A 17 -8.73 -2.59 8.21
CA THR A 17 -9.07 -1.76 7.04
C THR A 17 -9.84 -2.52 5.96
N SER A 18 -9.61 -3.84 5.81
CA SER A 18 -10.37 -4.69 4.90
C SER A 18 -11.74 -5.03 5.46
N ILE A 19 -11.85 -5.24 6.78
CA ILE A 19 -13.13 -5.57 7.44
C ILE A 19 -14.15 -4.46 7.22
N GLU A 20 -13.78 -3.20 7.46
CA GLU A 20 -14.66 -2.05 7.22
C GLU A 20 -15.15 -1.98 5.77
N LYS A 21 -14.23 -2.14 4.83
CA LYS A 21 -14.56 -2.18 3.39
C LYS A 21 -15.50 -3.33 3.06
N TYR A 22 -15.26 -4.51 3.60
CA TYR A 22 -16.08 -5.70 3.36
C TYR A 22 -17.52 -5.52 3.90
N ILE A 23 -17.67 -5.02 5.11
CA ILE A 23 -18.98 -4.70 5.68
C ILE A 23 -19.72 -3.68 4.78
N GLY A 24 -19.03 -2.63 4.35
CA GLY A 24 -19.61 -1.64 3.43
C GLY A 24 -20.03 -2.23 2.08
N MET A 25 -19.24 -3.15 1.53
CA MET A 25 -19.57 -3.86 0.27
C MET A 25 -20.74 -4.83 0.46
N LEU A 26 -20.78 -5.60 1.54
CA LEU A 26 -21.90 -6.51 1.83
C LEU A 26 -23.21 -5.75 2.02
N ARG A 27 -23.21 -4.61 2.71
CA ARG A 27 -24.40 -3.73 2.81
C ARG A 27 -24.90 -3.31 1.43
N HIS A 28 -23.98 -2.94 0.51
CA HIS A 28 -24.33 -2.60 -0.86
C HIS A 28 -24.93 -3.80 -1.60
N LEU A 29 -24.32 -4.99 -1.51
CA LEU A 29 -24.78 -6.21 -2.16
C LEU A 29 -26.12 -6.71 -1.60
N GLY A 30 -26.35 -6.58 -0.30
CA GLY A 30 -27.62 -6.88 0.35
C GLY A 30 -28.70 -5.80 0.14
N GLY A 31 -28.36 -4.64 -0.44
CA GLY A 31 -29.30 -3.53 -0.63
C GLY A 31 -29.78 -2.89 0.68
N ALA A 32 -28.99 -2.98 1.77
CA ALA A 32 -29.39 -2.58 3.11
C ALA A 32 -28.39 -1.59 3.75
N LYS A 33 -28.87 -0.68 4.60
CA LYS A 33 -28.01 0.21 5.40
C LYS A 33 -27.27 -0.54 6.52
N LYS A 34 -27.84 -1.63 7.03
CA LYS A 34 -27.23 -2.54 8.02
C LYS A 34 -27.49 -3.98 7.61
N LEU A 35 -26.53 -4.85 7.79
CA LEU A 35 -26.67 -6.29 7.53
C LEU A 35 -27.50 -6.92 8.66
N LYS A 36 -28.60 -7.55 8.29
CA LYS A 36 -29.44 -8.36 9.21
C LYS A 36 -29.01 -9.82 9.20
N ASP A 37 -28.74 -10.36 8.04
CA ASP A 37 -28.31 -11.71 7.73
C ASP A 37 -27.36 -11.71 6.53
N LEU A 38 -27.01 -12.88 6.04
CA LEU A 38 -26.24 -13.11 4.80
C LEU A 38 -27.03 -13.95 3.78
N ASP A 39 -28.34 -14.14 3.99
CA ASP A 39 -29.18 -15.03 3.18
C ASP A 39 -29.27 -14.53 1.73
N PHE A 40 -29.14 -13.21 1.52
CA PHE A 40 -29.08 -12.62 0.17
C PHE A 40 -27.93 -13.17 -0.67
N LEU A 41 -26.89 -13.75 -0.07
CA LEU A 41 -25.77 -14.36 -0.82
C LEU A 41 -26.20 -15.65 -1.54
N ALA A 42 -27.32 -16.28 -1.17
CA ALA A 42 -27.85 -17.44 -1.86
C ALA A 42 -28.42 -17.08 -3.25
N ASP A 43 -28.86 -15.84 -3.46
CA ASP A 43 -29.30 -15.34 -4.77
C ASP A 43 -28.12 -14.75 -5.55
N VAL A 44 -27.36 -15.66 -6.20
CA VAL A 44 -26.13 -15.32 -6.91
C VAL A 44 -26.38 -14.32 -8.04
N GLU A 45 -27.51 -14.43 -8.76
CA GLU A 45 -27.82 -13.52 -9.87
C GLU A 45 -28.17 -12.11 -9.37
N ALA A 46 -28.94 -11.97 -8.30
CA ALA A 46 -29.20 -10.66 -7.70
C ALA A 46 -27.92 -10.01 -7.16
N VAL A 47 -27.05 -10.77 -6.51
CA VAL A 47 -25.74 -10.28 -6.04
C VAL A 47 -24.86 -9.87 -7.20
N LYS A 48 -24.78 -10.66 -8.29
CA LYS A 48 -24.04 -10.36 -9.51
C LYS A 48 -24.50 -9.04 -10.14
N LEU A 49 -25.80 -8.84 -10.28
CA LEU A 49 -26.36 -7.58 -10.80
C LEU A 49 -25.96 -6.39 -9.93
N ARG A 50 -26.17 -6.47 -8.62
CA ARG A 50 -25.78 -5.38 -7.69
C ARG A 50 -24.28 -5.17 -7.64
N ALA A 51 -23.49 -6.23 -7.77
CA ALA A 51 -22.03 -6.14 -7.80
C ALA A 51 -21.50 -5.38 -9.02
N LYS A 52 -22.21 -5.41 -10.13
CA LYS A 52 -21.88 -4.66 -11.36
C LYS A 52 -22.32 -3.20 -11.34
N LEU A 53 -23.07 -2.75 -10.34
CA LEU A 53 -23.60 -1.39 -10.25
C LEU A 53 -22.94 -0.63 -9.09
N THR A 54 -22.71 0.67 -9.28
CA THR A 54 -22.36 1.58 -8.18
C THR A 54 -23.57 1.83 -7.27
N ARG A 55 -23.38 2.48 -6.12
CA ARG A 55 -24.50 2.89 -5.25
C ARG A 55 -25.49 3.84 -5.92
N THR A 56 -25.04 4.54 -6.98
CA THR A 56 -25.87 5.46 -7.78
C THR A 56 -26.46 4.79 -9.02
N GLY A 57 -26.37 3.46 -9.16
CA GLY A 57 -26.91 2.70 -10.28
C GLY A 57 -26.08 2.74 -11.57
N LYS A 58 -24.93 3.43 -11.60
CA LYS A 58 -24.03 3.41 -12.75
C LYS A 58 -23.23 2.11 -12.81
N ALA A 59 -22.73 1.73 -14.00
CA ALA A 59 -21.86 0.58 -14.15
C ALA A 59 -20.59 0.73 -13.27
N ALA A 60 -20.24 -0.31 -12.53
CA ALA A 60 -18.98 -0.41 -11.80
C ALA A 60 -17.88 -0.92 -12.73
N SER A 61 -16.62 -0.55 -12.45
CA SER A 61 -15.48 -1.12 -13.18
C SER A 61 -15.31 -2.60 -12.84
N ASP A 62 -14.68 -3.36 -13.75
CA ASP A 62 -14.36 -4.78 -13.53
C ASP A 62 -13.52 -5.00 -12.27
N ALA A 63 -12.59 -4.09 -11.97
CA ALA A 63 -11.82 -4.13 -10.72
C ALA A 63 -12.71 -4.00 -9.48
N THR A 64 -13.72 -3.11 -9.51
CA THR A 64 -14.70 -2.95 -8.43
C THR A 64 -15.58 -4.20 -8.33
N TYR A 65 -16.05 -4.73 -9.45
CA TYR A 65 -16.83 -5.96 -9.50
C TYR A 65 -16.04 -7.13 -8.90
N LYS A 66 -14.79 -7.35 -9.34
CA LYS A 66 -13.90 -8.38 -8.79
C LYS A 66 -13.69 -8.23 -7.28
N SER A 67 -13.46 -7.00 -6.80
CA SER A 67 -13.28 -6.72 -5.36
C SER A 67 -14.51 -7.10 -4.54
N ARG A 68 -15.72 -6.89 -5.05
CA ARG A 68 -16.97 -7.29 -4.39
C ARG A 68 -17.13 -8.81 -4.33
N LEU A 69 -16.81 -9.51 -5.42
CA LEU A 69 -16.79 -10.97 -5.44
C LEU A 69 -15.74 -11.54 -4.46
N THR A 70 -14.56 -10.92 -4.37
CA THR A 70 -13.55 -11.27 -3.36
C THR A 70 -14.12 -11.12 -1.95
N THR A 71 -14.89 -10.06 -1.68
CA THR A 71 -15.56 -9.86 -0.39
C THR A 71 -16.55 -10.99 -0.09
N VAL A 72 -17.38 -11.38 -1.06
CA VAL A 72 -18.32 -12.50 -0.90
C VAL A 72 -17.57 -13.80 -0.61
N LEU A 73 -16.56 -14.14 -1.41
CA LEU A 73 -15.76 -15.35 -1.23
C LEU A 73 -15.07 -15.39 0.15
N THR A 74 -14.51 -14.25 0.59
CA THR A 74 -13.90 -14.15 1.92
C THR A 74 -14.96 -14.31 3.02
N THR A 75 -16.15 -13.72 2.85
CA THR A 75 -17.27 -13.86 3.79
C THR A 75 -17.68 -15.32 3.92
N LEU A 76 -17.96 -15.99 2.81
CA LEU A 76 -18.34 -17.39 2.77
C LEU A 76 -17.26 -18.31 3.38
N ARG A 77 -15.99 -17.97 3.22
CA ARG A 77 -14.89 -18.71 3.84
C ARG A 77 -14.91 -18.60 5.36
N VAL A 78 -15.00 -17.37 5.92
CA VAL A 78 -14.95 -17.17 7.37
C VAL A 78 -16.26 -17.55 8.08
N THR A 79 -17.37 -17.66 7.36
CA THR A 79 -18.67 -18.09 7.90
C THR A 79 -18.99 -19.56 7.63
N ASN A 80 -18.04 -20.32 7.06
CA ASN A 80 -18.24 -21.70 6.63
C ASN A 80 -19.46 -21.89 5.70
N GLY A 81 -19.67 -20.94 4.79
CA GLY A 81 -20.70 -21.06 3.75
C GLY A 81 -20.50 -22.28 2.87
N SER A 82 -21.58 -22.76 2.22
CA SER A 82 -21.55 -23.98 1.41
C SER A 82 -20.49 -23.92 0.33
N GLU A 83 -19.89 -25.09 0.04
CA GLU A 83 -18.87 -25.22 -1.01
C GLU A 83 -19.44 -24.93 -2.39
N GLU A 84 -20.67 -25.38 -2.65
CA GLU A 84 -21.38 -25.11 -3.88
C GLU A 84 -21.52 -23.61 -4.14
N LEU A 85 -21.98 -22.86 -3.14
CA LEU A 85 -22.14 -21.41 -3.26
C LEU A 85 -20.78 -20.71 -3.45
N ARG A 86 -19.73 -21.15 -2.77
CA ARG A 86 -18.37 -20.66 -2.98
C ARG A 86 -17.89 -20.91 -4.41
N ASN A 87 -18.16 -22.07 -4.97
CA ASN A 87 -17.76 -22.42 -6.33
C ASN A 87 -18.49 -21.53 -7.37
N GLN A 88 -19.78 -21.24 -7.20
CA GLN A 88 -20.52 -20.33 -8.08
C GLN A 88 -19.89 -18.94 -8.09
N TYR A 89 -19.59 -18.35 -6.94
CA TYR A 89 -18.92 -17.04 -6.86
C TYR A 89 -17.48 -17.08 -7.37
N LYS A 90 -16.77 -18.18 -7.19
CA LYS A 90 -15.41 -18.36 -7.71
C LYS A 90 -15.39 -18.32 -9.23
N ILE A 91 -16.34 -18.98 -9.91
CA ILE A 91 -16.47 -18.92 -11.38
C ILE A 91 -16.60 -17.47 -11.84
N LEU A 92 -17.51 -16.69 -11.25
CA LEU A 92 -17.70 -15.28 -11.58
C LEU A 92 -16.44 -14.44 -11.34
N HIS A 93 -15.76 -14.70 -10.22
CA HIS A 93 -14.52 -14.02 -9.86
C HIS A 93 -13.39 -14.32 -10.85
N ASP A 94 -13.25 -15.56 -11.28
CA ASP A 94 -12.21 -15.98 -12.19
C ASP A 94 -12.48 -15.49 -13.63
N GLU A 95 -13.74 -15.45 -14.07
CA GLU A 95 -14.15 -14.86 -15.34
C GLU A 95 -13.74 -13.38 -15.43
N VAL A 96 -14.13 -12.57 -14.44
CA VAL A 96 -13.73 -11.15 -14.43
C VAL A 96 -12.23 -10.98 -14.23
N GLY A 97 -11.58 -11.91 -13.54
CA GLY A 97 -10.12 -11.97 -13.41
C GLY A 97 -9.43 -12.05 -14.78
N LYS A 98 -9.87 -12.97 -15.63
CA LYS A 98 -9.35 -13.13 -17.00
C LYS A 98 -9.54 -11.87 -17.86
N ILE A 99 -10.68 -11.17 -17.72
CA ILE A 99 -10.93 -9.90 -18.43
C ILE A 99 -9.90 -8.85 -17.99
N ILE A 100 -9.72 -8.67 -16.68
CA ILE A 100 -8.76 -7.70 -16.14
C ILE A 100 -7.33 -8.04 -16.58
N GLU A 101 -6.94 -9.30 -16.51
CA GLU A 101 -5.62 -9.76 -16.95
C GLU A 101 -5.40 -9.48 -18.44
N LYS A 102 -6.38 -9.76 -19.29
CA LYS A 102 -6.31 -9.45 -20.72
C LYS A 102 -6.09 -7.95 -20.97
N ILE A 103 -6.79 -7.08 -20.23
CA ILE A 103 -6.61 -5.62 -20.32
C ILE A 103 -5.20 -5.23 -19.85
N LEU A 104 -4.73 -5.78 -18.73
CA LEU A 104 -3.39 -5.48 -18.19
C LEU A 104 -2.28 -5.92 -19.17
N TYR A 105 -2.39 -7.12 -19.74
CA TYR A 105 -1.41 -7.64 -20.70
C TYR A 105 -1.47 -6.96 -22.08
N SER A 106 -2.59 -6.33 -22.43
CA SER A 106 -2.68 -5.56 -23.68
C SER A 106 -1.82 -4.30 -23.67
N GLY A 107 -1.34 -3.85 -22.51
CA GLY A 107 -0.59 -2.61 -22.36
C GLY A 107 -1.42 -1.33 -22.61
N VAL A 108 -2.72 -1.47 -22.88
CA VAL A 108 -3.61 -0.33 -23.16
C VAL A 108 -3.90 0.41 -21.87
N LYS A 109 -3.46 1.67 -21.80
CA LYS A 109 -3.75 2.57 -20.67
C LYS A 109 -5.16 3.10 -20.78
N ASN A 110 -5.87 3.18 -19.66
CA ASN A 110 -7.15 3.90 -19.61
C ASN A 110 -6.91 5.42 -19.59
N GLN A 111 -7.97 6.21 -19.88
CA GLN A 111 -7.84 7.67 -19.98
C GLN A 111 -7.20 8.31 -18.74
N LYS A 112 -7.60 7.88 -17.55
CA LYS A 112 -7.00 8.40 -16.30
C LYS A 112 -5.51 8.08 -16.18
N GLN A 113 -5.05 6.93 -16.68
CA GLN A 113 -3.64 6.59 -16.71
C GLN A 113 -2.90 7.44 -17.75
N ILE A 114 -3.51 7.69 -18.90
CA ILE A 114 -2.94 8.57 -19.95
C ILE A 114 -2.81 10.00 -19.42
N ASP A 115 -3.85 10.53 -18.78
CA ASP A 115 -3.89 11.90 -18.25
C ASP A 115 -2.87 12.13 -17.11
N ASN A 116 -2.50 11.06 -16.40
CA ASN A 116 -1.54 11.13 -15.29
C ASN A 116 -0.16 10.54 -15.64
N ASP A 117 0.07 10.18 -16.89
CA ASP A 117 1.36 9.62 -17.33
C ASP A 117 2.34 10.76 -17.62
N LEU A 118 3.53 10.63 -17.09
CA LEU A 118 4.61 11.59 -17.34
C LEU A 118 5.46 11.08 -18.51
N THR A 119 5.79 11.97 -19.45
CA THR A 119 6.78 11.66 -20.48
C THR A 119 8.19 11.61 -19.87
N LYS A 120 9.15 11.02 -20.58
CA LYS A 120 10.54 11.01 -20.12
C LYS A 120 11.10 12.42 -19.94
N GLU A 121 10.74 13.31 -20.84
CA GLU A 121 11.15 14.73 -20.82
C GLU A 121 10.60 15.42 -19.57
N GLN A 122 9.33 15.20 -19.23
CA GLN A 122 8.71 15.74 -18.01
C GLN A 122 9.38 15.17 -16.74
N VAL A 123 9.71 13.88 -16.71
CA VAL A 123 10.43 13.28 -15.58
C VAL A 123 11.79 13.94 -15.41
N VAL A 124 12.55 14.13 -16.51
CA VAL A 124 13.88 14.81 -16.48
C VAL A 124 13.73 16.25 -16.02
N GLU A 125 12.76 17.01 -16.53
CA GLU A 125 12.49 18.40 -16.15
C GLU A 125 12.17 18.51 -14.65
N ILE A 126 11.25 17.69 -14.15
CA ILE A 126 10.88 17.67 -12.73
C ILE A 126 12.09 17.33 -11.86
N THR A 127 12.86 16.28 -12.24
CA THR A 127 14.05 15.87 -11.51
C THR A 127 15.08 16.99 -11.44
N THR A 128 15.38 17.63 -12.57
CA THR A 128 16.32 18.73 -12.64
C THR A 128 15.88 19.91 -11.77
N ARG A 129 14.60 20.29 -11.85
CA ARG A 129 14.05 21.38 -11.05
C ARG A 129 14.10 21.08 -9.54
N LEU A 130 13.70 19.88 -9.12
CA LEU A 130 13.73 19.50 -7.70
C LEU A 130 15.16 19.43 -7.18
N LYS A 131 16.10 18.92 -7.99
CA LYS A 131 17.52 18.90 -7.65
C LYS A 131 18.07 20.31 -7.44
N LEU A 132 17.84 21.21 -8.39
CA LEU A 132 18.30 22.61 -8.27
C LEU A 132 17.75 23.26 -6.99
N LEU A 133 16.45 23.14 -6.70
CA LEU A 133 15.85 23.68 -5.49
C LEU A 133 16.47 23.10 -4.21
N ALA A 134 16.78 21.79 -4.21
CA ALA A 134 17.38 21.13 -3.06
C ALA A 134 18.85 21.49 -2.82
N GLU A 135 19.61 21.82 -3.89
CA GLU A 135 21.03 22.13 -3.85
C GLU A 135 21.34 23.63 -3.71
N MET A 136 20.34 24.51 -3.71
CA MET A 136 20.53 25.94 -3.46
C MET A 136 20.98 26.20 -2.00
N ASP A 137 21.84 27.20 -1.78
CA ASP A 137 22.34 27.55 -0.43
C ASP A 137 21.23 27.92 0.55
N ASP A 138 20.14 28.53 0.06
CA ASP A 138 18.96 28.90 0.84
C ASP A 138 17.83 27.86 0.74
N SER A 139 18.14 26.64 0.29
CA SER A 139 17.13 25.60 0.11
C SER A 139 16.39 25.30 1.40
N LYS A 140 15.07 25.12 1.30
CA LYS A 140 14.21 24.79 2.44
C LYS A 140 14.21 23.31 2.71
N PHE A 141 13.85 22.92 3.93
CA PHE A 141 13.68 21.52 4.29
C PHE A 141 12.73 20.78 3.33
N ASP A 142 11.61 21.42 2.96
CA ASP A 142 10.63 20.83 2.05
C ASP A 142 11.20 20.56 0.65
N ASP A 143 12.08 21.44 0.15
CA ASP A 143 12.70 21.30 -1.17
C ASP A 143 13.60 20.06 -1.20
N ARG A 144 14.43 19.90 -0.17
CA ARG A 144 15.29 18.72 0.00
C ARG A 144 14.49 17.44 0.18
N GLN A 145 13.42 17.48 1.00
CA GLN A 145 12.56 16.32 1.21
C GLN A 145 11.79 15.94 -0.06
N ASN A 146 11.28 16.93 -0.82
CA ASN A 146 10.60 16.68 -2.08
C ASN A 146 11.53 16.04 -3.11
N TYR A 147 12.79 16.49 -3.18
CA TYR A 147 13.78 15.87 -4.07
C TYR A 147 14.10 14.43 -3.63
N LEU A 148 14.27 14.16 -2.33
CA LEU A 148 14.45 12.81 -1.82
C LEU A 148 13.24 11.92 -2.15
N ILE A 149 12.02 12.36 -1.86
CA ILE A 149 10.79 11.61 -2.16
C ILE A 149 10.73 11.30 -3.66
N TRP A 150 10.90 12.30 -4.51
CA TRP A 150 10.89 12.10 -5.96
C TRP A 150 11.92 11.04 -6.38
N SER A 151 13.14 11.13 -5.89
CA SER A 151 14.24 10.21 -6.22
C SER A 151 13.98 8.77 -5.75
N LEU A 152 13.36 8.59 -4.58
CA LEU A 152 12.95 7.28 -4.08
C LEU A 152 11.88 6.61 -4.96
N TYR A 153 11.01 7.39 -5.60
CA TYR A 153 9.89 6.86 -6.39
C TYR A 153 10.09 6.88 -7.91
N SER A 154 11.00 7.71 -8.43
CA SER A 154 11.20 7.87 -9.87
C SER A 154 12.14 6.84 -10.51
N GLY A 155 12.57 5.81 -9.80
CA GLY A 155 13.23 4.69 -10.43
C GLY A 155 14.55 4.23 -9.83
N ILE A 156 15.10 4.87 -8.79
CA ILE A 156 16.33 4.38 -8.17
C ILE A 156 16.03 3.15 -7.31
N ILE A 157 15.06 3.26 -6.40
CA ILE A 157 14.61 2.18 -5.53
C ILE A 157 13.08 2.25 -5.39
N PRO A 158 12.30 1.89 -6.42
CA PRO A 158 10.86 2.03 -6.38
C PRO A 158 10.24 1.10 -5.33
N ARG A 159 9.64 1.68 -4.30
CA ARG A 159 8.93 1.00 -3.22
C ARG A 159 7.58 1.66 -2.99
N ARG A 160 6.75 1.07 -2.14
CA ARG A 160 5.47 1.68 -1.76
C ARG A 160 5.69 2.78 -0.74
N ASN A 161 4.76 3.75 -0.70
CA ASN A 161 4.81 4.87 0.24
C ASN A 161 5.02 4.41 1.69
N VAL A 162 4.27 3.41 2.14
CA VAL A 162 4.33 2.90 3.51
C VAL A 162 5.72 2.35 3.88
N ASP A 163 6.47 1.85 2.90
CA ASP A 163 7.79 1.28 3.13
C ASP A 163 8.81 2.38 3.54
N TYR A 164 8.63 3.62 3.05
CA TYR A 164 9.46 4.77 3.40
C TYR A 164 8.91 5.60 4.58
N TRP A 165 7.58 5.71 4.70
CA TRP A 165 6.97 6.48 5.79
C TRP A 165 7.18 5.86 7.17
N LEU A 166 7.32 4.53 7.22
CA LEU A 166 7.65 3.79 8.45
C LEU A 166 9.16 3.60 8.63
N MET A 167 9.99 4.28 7.85
CA MET A 167 11.43 4.13 7.89
C MET A 167 12.07 5.11 8.88
N ASP A 168 12.98 4.58 9.70
CA ASP A 168 13.85 5.36 10.55
C ASP A 168 15.28 5.37 9.99
N VAL A 169 15.98 6.47 10.20
CA VAL A 169 17.41 6.63 9.88
C VAL A 169 18.22 6.28 11.11
N ILE A 170 19.18 5.37 10.95
CA ILE A 170 20.15 4.98 11.97
C ILE A 170 21.53 5.47 11.53
N ASP A 171 22.08 6.45 12.23
CA ASP A 171 23.36 7.10 11.88
C ASP A 171 24.55 6.67 12.75
N TYR A 172 24.33 5.74 13.67
CA TYR A 172 25.35 5.10 14.50
C TYR A 172 25.61 3.65 14.05
N GLU A 173 26.73 3.09 14.49
CA GLU A 173 27.05 1.69 14.22
C GLU A 173 26.22 0.77 15.14
N CYS A 174 25.47 -0.12 14.54
CA CYS A 174 24.75 -1.20 15.23
C CYS A 174 24.51 -2.37 14.27
N ASP A 175 24.25 -3.54 14.83
CA ASP A 175 23.76 -4.67 14.03
C ASP A 175 22.27 -4.46 13.76
N TRP A 176 21.89 -4.37 12.47
CA TRP A 176 20.50 -4.20 12.08
C TRP A 176 19.60 -5.36 12.55
N THR A 177 20.17 -6.54 12.86
CA THR A 177 19.42 -7.71 13.37
C THR A 177 18.92 -7.52 14.79
N GLU A 178 19.51 -6.58 15.53
CA GLU A 178 19.12 -6.21 16.89
C GLU A 178 18.00 -5.15 16.93
N LEU A 179 17.72 -4.52 15.79
CA LEU A 179 16.69 -3.49 15.71
C LEU A 179 15.28 -4.08 15.71
N PRO A 180 14.28 -3.35 16.27
CA PRO A 180 12.89 -3.79 16.26
C PRO A 180 12.35 -4.10 14.85
N THR A 181 11.71 -5.24 14.66
CA THR A 181 11.21 -5.69 13.34
C THR A 181 9.88 -5.04 12.92
N ASN A 182 9.33 -4.16 13.73
CA ASN A 182 8.07 -3.46 13.44
C ASN A 182 8.26 -2.18 12.61
N ARG A 183 9.49 -1.87 12.21
CA ARG A 183 9.85 -0.70 11.38
C ARG A 183 10.83 -1.06 10.27
N ASN A 184 10.99 -0.15 9.32
CA ASN A 184 12.02 -0.18 8.30
C ASN A 184 13.14 0.79 8.68
N TYR A 185 14.34 0.56 8.16
CA TYR A 185 15.52 1.35 8.53
C TYR A 185 16.36 1.72 7.31
N TYR A 186 16.93 2.92 7.34
CA TYR A 186 18.08 3.28 6.53
C TYR A 186 19.32 3.37 7.43
N MET A 187 20.27 2.46 7.23
CA MET A 187 21.51 2.34 7.99
C MET A 187 22.59 3.19 7.32
N VAL A 188 22.88 4.38 7.85
CA VAL A 188 23.78 5.35 7.21
C VAL A 188 25.19 4.78 7.07
N LYS A 189 25.75 4.18 8.12
CA LYS A 189 27.11 3.63 8.13
C LYS A 189 27.29 2.44 7.20
N GLN A 190 26.28 1.57 7.11
CA GLN A 190 26.26 0.40 6.25
C GLN A 190 25.78 0.70 4.83
N LYS A 191 25.24 1.90 4.57
CA LYS A 191 24.66 2.32 3.28
C LYS A 191 23.55 1.36 2.81
N LEU A 192 22.71 0.91 3.73
CA LEU A 192 21.81 -0.20 3.55
C LEU A 192 20.36 0.19 3.93
N PHE A 193 19.41 -0.16 3.07
CA PHE A 193 17.98 -0.16 3.40
C PHE A 193 17.58 -1.52 3.95
N VAL A 194 16.90 -1.53 5.10
CA VAL A 194 16.37 -2.71 5.77
C VAL A 194 14.84 -2.62 5.81
N TYR A 195 14.16 -3.52 5.10
CA TYR A 195 12.70 -3.54 5.01
C TYR A 195 12.15 -4.72 5.80
N ASN A 196 11.78 -4.49 7.05
CA ASN A 196 11.12 -5.46 7.91
C ASN A 196 9.59 -5.46 7.68
N GLN A 197 9.03 -4.28 7.38
CA GLN A 197 7.61 -4.08 7.16
C GLN A 197 7.33 -3.81 5.68
N HIS A 198 6.82 -4.82 4.97
CA HIS A 198 6.41 -4.71 3.56
C HIS A 198 5.09 -5.46 3.34
N LYS A 199 4.47 -5.33 2.17
CA LYS A 199 3.12 -5.85 1.88
C LYS A 199 2.92 -7.32 2.28
N ASN A 200 3.94 -8.13 2.14
CA ASN A 200 3.87 -9.57 2.36
C ASN A 200 4.33 -10.00 3.76
N THR A 201 4.85 -9.09 4.60
CA THR A 201 5.37 -9.40 5.95
C THR A 201 4.34 -10.18 6.77
N ARG A 202 3.07 -9.78 6.72
CA ARG A 202 1.99 -10.48 7.43
C ARG A 202 1.83 -11.95 6.98
N TYR A 203 1.98 -12.22 5.68
CA TYR A 203 1.87 -13.59 5.14
C TYR A 203 3.10 -14.43 5.47
N THR A 204 4.28 -13.81 5.51
CA THR A 204 5.53 -14.48 5.90
C THR A 204 5.54 -14.79 7.39
N LEU A 205 5.02 -13.90 8.25
CA LEU A 205 4.81 -14.15 9.69
C LEU A 205 3.87 -15.32 9.94
N ILE A 206 2.74 -15.42 9.22
CA ILE A 206 1.80 -16.53 9.33
C ILE A 206 2.47 -17.87 8.94
N LYS A 207 3.43 -17.85 8.01
CA LYS A 207 4.21 -19.01 7.58
C LYS A 207 5.44 -19.27 8.47
N GLY A 208 5.63 -18.54 9.55
CA GLY A 208 6.78 -18.65 10.45
C GLY A 208 8.10 -18.16 9.85
N LYS A 209 8.05 -17.40 8.76
CA LYS A 209 9.23 -16.81 8.11
C LYS A 209 9.14 -15.30 8.17
N VAL A 210 10.01 -14.65 8.94
CA VAL A 210 10.27 -13.22 8.83
C VAL A 210 11.36 -13.04 7.78
N GLU A 211 10.99 -12.52 6.62
CA GLU A 211 11.95 -12.25 5.55
C GLU A 211 12.24 -10.74 5.54
N THR A 212 13.37 -10.38 6.13
CA THR A 212 13.92 -9.03 6.01
C THR A 212 14.54 -8.86 4.63
N GLN A 213 14.09 -7.85 3.90
CA GLN A 213 14.67 -7.50 2.61
C GLN A 213 15.74 -6.44 2.81
N LYS A 214 16.94 -6.72 2.31
CA LYS A 214 18.06 -5.77 2.29
C LYS A 214 18.26 -5.25 0.88
N LEU A 215 18.62 -4.00 0.77
CA LEU A 215 18.91 -3.38 -0.50
C LEU A 215 20.08 -2.40 -0.32
N ASP A 216 21.18 -2.69 -1.01
CA ASP A 216 22.32 -1.80 -1.06
C ASP A 216 21.93 -0.49 -1.77
N THR A 217 22.44 0.61 -1.26
CA THR A 217 22.14 1.93 -1.79
C THR A 217 23.12 2.25 -2.93
N CYS A 218 22.62 2.61 -4.11
CA CYS A 218 23.47 3.05 -5.21
C CYS A 218 24.09 4.43 -4.94
N ASP A 219 25.22 4.73 -5.58
CA ASP A 219 26.00 5.95 -5.35
C ASP A 219 25.20 7.24 -5.55
N GLU A 220 24.28 7.28 -6.51
CA GLU A 220 23.43 8.45 -6.75
C GLU A 220 22.47 8.68 -5.58
N MET A 221 21.81 7.64 -5.10
CA MET A 221 20.93 7.72 -3.94
C MET A 221 21.72 8.04 -2.66
N LEU A 222 22.94 7.54 -2.51
CA LEU A 222 23.82 7.88 -1.39
C LEU A 222 24.07 9.39 -1.30
N LYS A 223 24.37 10.04 -2.43
CA LYS A 223 24.58 11.50 -2.48
C LYS A 223 23.32 12.25 -2.05
N ILE A 224 22.15 11.84 -2.55
CA ILE A 224 20.87 12.47 -2.21
C ILE A 224 20.55 12.30 -0.72
N LEU A 225 20.71 11.09 -0.19
CA LEU A 225 20.47 10.77 1.22
C LEU A 225 21.44 11.51 2.14
N SER A 226 22.73 11.53 1.81
CA SER A 226 23.74 12.25 2.61
C SER A 226 23.41 13.74 2.66
N HIS A 227 23.16 14.36 1.52
CA HIS A 227 22.79 15.77 1.45
C HIS A 227 21.52 16.08 2.25
N TYR A 228 20.48 15.24 2.14
CA TYR A 228 19.24 15.40 2.90
C TYR A 228 19.47 15.24 4.40
N ILE A 229 20.18 14.19 4.82
CA ILE A 229 20.42 13.86 6.24
C ILE A 229 21.30 14.92 6.91
N GLU A 230 22.35 15.38 6.25
CA GLU A 230 23.25 16.42 6.78
C GLU A 230 22.52 17.74 7.05
N ASN A 231 21.50 18.04 6.24
CA ASN A 231 20.71 19.27 6.31
C ASN A 231 19.37 19.10 7.05
N LEU A 232 19.16 18.00 7.77
CA LEU A 232 17.96 17.80 8.59
C LEU A 232 17.90 18.82 9.74
N PRO A 233 16.72 19.41 10.03
CA PRO A 233 16.52 20.24 11.20
C PRO A 233 16.89 19.50 12.49
N LYS A 234 17.54 20.18 13.44
CA LYS A 234 17.93 19.59 14.73
C LYS A 234 16.76 18.94 15.48
N ILE A 235 15.55 19.51 15.35
CA ILE A 235 14.33 18.97 15.97
C ILE A 235 13.97 17.56 15.49
N VAL A 236 14.38 17.19 14.25
CA VAL A 236 14.12 15.84 13.70
C VAL A 236 15.10 14.82 14.26
N ARG A 237 16.28 15.23 14.73
CA ARG A 237 17.38 14.37 15.18
C ARG A 237 17.41 14.11 16.68
N ILE A 238 16.32 14.36 17.41
CA ILE A 238 16.32 14.39 18.89
C ILE A 238 16.37 12.99 19.53
N GLU A 239 16.09 11.92 18.81
CA GLU A 239 15.99 10.60 19.41
C GLU A 239 17.29 9.80 19.29
N ASN A 240 17.77 9.27 20.44
CA ASN A 240 18.98 8.43 20.52
C ASN A 240 18.86 7.06 19.81
N ASN A 241 17.69 6.71 19.29
CA ASN A 241 17.38 5.40 18.70
C ASN A 241 17.00 5.46 17.20
N GLY A 242 17.39 6.51 16.51
CA GLY A 242 17.01 6.77 15.14
C GLY A 242 15.92 7.86 15.00
N TYR A 243 15.77 8.39 13.83
CA TYR A 243 14.82 9.46 13.52
C TYR A 243 14.09 9.16 12.20
N PRO A 244 12.87 9.69 11.98
CA PRO A 244 12.10 9.39 10.77
C PRO A 244 12.83 9.86 9.51
N LEU A 245 12.86 9.00 8.47
CA LEU A 245 13.41 9.38 7.16
C LEU A 245 12.58 10.51 6.54
N LEU A 246 11.25 10.43 6.66
CA LEU A 246 10.32 11.47 6.17
C LEU A 246 9.56 12.06 7.36
N ALA A 247 9.63 13.36 7.53
CA ALA A 247 9.01 14.06 8.65
C ALA A 247 8.46 15.43 8.24
N TYR A 248 7.55 15.97 9.03
CA TYR A 248 7.20 17.39 8.97
C TYR A 248 8.31 18.25 9.57
N LYS A 249 8.30 19.57 9.28
CA LYS A 249 9.29 20.53 9.82
C LYS A 249 9.39 20.56 11.34
N ASN A 250 8.33 20.17 12.04
CA ASN A 250 8.27 20.05 13.51
C ASN A 250 8.83 18.73 14.04
N GLY A 251 9.42 17.89 13.20
CA GLY A 251 9.98 16.59 13.58
C GLY A 251 8.95 15.46 13.68
N VAL A 252 7.66 15.73 13.51
CA VAL A 252 6.63 14.69 13.54
C VAL A 252 6.71 13.86 12.25
N ARG A 253 6.63 12.54 12.41
CA ARG A 253 6.60 11.59 11.29
C ARG A 253 5.37 11.85 10.39
N HIS A 254 5.53 11.70 9.08
CA HIS A 254 4.40 11.60 8.17
C HIS A 254 3.62 10.30 8.46
N GLU A 255 2.34 10.41 8.77
CA GLU A 255 1.42 9.27 8.96
C GLU A 255 0.75 8.84 7.64
#